data_ac658ec47b4f53c0914bbfbf3df44c0d
#
_entry.id   ac658ec47b4f53c0914bbfbf3df44c0d
#
_cell.length_a   1.000
_cell.length_b   1.000
_cell.length_c   1.000
_cell.angle_alpha   90.00
_cell.angle_beta   90.00
_cell.angle_gamma   90.00
#
_symmetry.space_group_name_H-M   'P 1'
#
loop_
_entity.id
_entity.type
_entity.pdbx_description
1 polymer ?
#
loop_
_entity_poly.entity_id
_entity_poly.type
_entity_poly.pdbx_seq_one_letter_code
_entity_poly.pdbx_strand_id
1 'polypeptide(L)'
;GSELLYTPATGYAAVQRQLLTLGDTGCVLLEFVPNITAKELETALREITGAGYRILVAHIERYPCLAQHGLLARLHEQYRLRCQINCSAVLDSGFWQRMRLEHWVKAGLVDAVSSDAHNCTSRPTRMRQAYAQLCSHVGETMAQKLTGLDGTEYLV
;
A
#
# COMPACT_ATOMS: atom_id res chain seq x y z
N GLY A 1 -15.56 0.04 0.82
CA GLY A 1 -14.66 0.00 -0.33
C GLY A 1 -14.18 -1.41 -0.60
N SER A 2 -13.67 -1.64 -1.78
CA SER A 2 -13.07 -2.92 -2.18
C SER A 2 -11.68 -2.69 -2.75
N GLU A 3 -10.86 -3.72 -2.69
CA GLU A 3 -9.58 -3.76 -3.40
C GLU A 3 -9.85 -3.96 -4.88
N LEU A 4 -9.27 -3.10 -5.71
CA LEU A 4 -9.48 -3.08 -7.15
C LEU A 4 -8.19 -3.53 -7.85
N LEU A 5 -8.24 -4.66 -8.54
CA LEU A 5 -7.16 -5.06 -9.44
C LEU A 5 -7.12 -4.12 -10.64
N TYR A 6 -5.96 -3.49 -10.87
CA TYR A 6 -5.79 -2.67 -12.08
C TYR A 6 -5.76 -3.53 -13.34
N THR A 7 -6.62 -3.17 -14.26
CA THR A 7 -6.71 -3.70 -15.63
C THR A 7 -7.05 -2.54 -16.57
N PRO A 8 -6.96 -2.70 -17.89
CA PRO A 8 -7.47 -1.69 -18.83
C PRO A 8 -8.94 -1.30 -18.59
N ALA A 9 -9.77 -2.25 -18.13
CA ALA A 9 -11.16 -1.96 -17.76
C ALA A 9 -11.26 -1.05 -16.52
N THR A 10 -10.35 -1.20 -15.56
CA THR A 10 -10.26 -0.32 -14.37
C THR A 10 -9.91 1.12 -14.79
N GLY A 11 -8.95 1.28 -15.71
CA GLY A 11 -8.60 2.59 -16.27
C GLY A 11 -9.80 3.25 -16.98
N TYR A 12 -10.54 2.49 -17.78
CA TYR A 12 -11.76 2.98 -18.42
C TYR A 12 -12.82 3.39 -17.40
N ALA A 13 -13.09 2.56 -16.38
CA ALA A 13 -14.04 2.86 -15.31
C ALA A 13 -13.62 4.11 -14.50
N ALA A 14 -12.33 4.36 -14.34
CA ALA A 14 -11.83 5.57 -13.69
C ALA A 14 -12.23 6.83 -14.47
N VAL A 15 -12.04 6.84 -15.78
CA VAL A 15 -12.44 7.97 -16.65
C VAL A 15 -13.95 8.23 -16.55
N GLN A 16 -14.76 7.17 -16.41
CA GLN A 16 -16.21 7.27 -16.22
C GLN A 16 -16.62 7.61 -14.77
N ARG A 17 -15.68 7.80 -13.86
CA ARG A 17 -15.89 8.03 -12.42
C ARG A 17 -16.73 6.95 -11.73
N GLN A 18 -16.50 5.69 -12.09
CA GLN A 18 -17.26 4.53 -11.62
C GLN A 18 -16.47 3.67 -10.63
N LEU A 19 -15.25 4.08 -10.22
CA LEU A 19 -14.48 3.31 -9.25
C LEU A 19 -15.05 3.45 -7.84
N LEU A 20 -15.08 2.32 -7.12
CA LEU A 20 -15.47 2.30 -5.72
C LEU A 20 -14.32 2.85 -4.85
N THR A 21 -14.62 3.87 -4.07
CA THR A 21 -13.67 4.49 -3.15
C THR A 21 -13.78 3.92 -1.74
N LEU A 22 -12.77 4.16 -0.93
CA LEU A 22 -12.77 3.88 0.50
C LEU A 22 -13.62 4.93 1.22
N GLY A 23 -14.89 4.62 1.44
CA GLY A 23 -15.88 5.60 1.91
C GLY A 23 -15.98 6.78 0.93
N ASP A 24 -16.22 7.97 1.47
CA ASP A 24 -16.39 9.21 0.70
C ASP A 24 -15.04 9.95 0.48
N THR A 25 -13.91 9.24 0.65
CA THR A 25 -12.58 9.85 0.62
C THR A 25 -12.09 10.21 -0.79
N GLY A 26 -12.70 9.68 -1.86
CA GLY A 26 -12.16 9.78 -3.21
C GLY A 26 -10.88 8.95 -3.42
N CYS A 27 -10.51 8.09 -2.46
CA CYS A 27 -9.35 7.22 -2.52
C CYS A 27 -9.75 5.81 -2.93
N VAL A 28 -9.04 5.23 -3.87
CA VAL A 28 -9.19 3.82 -4.29
C VAL A 28 -8.08 2.97 -3.71
N LEU A 29 -8.41 1.76 -3.23
CA LEU A 29 -7.42 0.74 -2.88
C LEU A 29 -7.10 -0.04 -4.15
N LEU A 30 -5.89 0.12 -4.66
CA LEU A 30 -5.47 -0.38 -5.97
C LEU A 30 -4.42 -1.47 -5.83
N GLU A 31 -4.72 -2.62 -6.41
CA GLU A 31 -3.82 -3.78 -6.52
C GLU A 31 -3.32 -3.94 -7.95
N PHE A 32 -2.13 -4.50 -8.12
CA PHE A 32 -1.53 -4.84 -9.41
C PHE A 32 -1.12 -6.31 -9.46
N VAL A 33 -0.93 -6.82 -10.67
CA VAL A 33 -0.30 -8.14 -10.83
C VAL A 33 1.14 -8.11 -10.29
N PRO A 34 1.62 -9.18 -9.63
CA PRO A 34 2.95 -9.17 -8.98
C PRO A 34 4.12 -8.89 -9.92
N ASN A 35 3.99 -9.24 -11.19
CA ASN A 35 5.03 -9.05 -12.21
C ASN A 35 4.87 -7.76 -13.02
N ILE A 36 4.08 -6.79 -12.52
CA ILE A 36 3.93 -5.48 -13.18
C ILE A 36 5.29 -4.80 -13.35
N THR A 37 5.53 -4.23 -14.52
CA THR A 37 6.72 -3.44 -14.79
C THR A 37 6.59 -2.01 -14.23
N ALA A 38 7.72 -1.34 -13.99
CA ALA A 38 7.71 0.04 -13.53
C ALA A 38 6.95 0.99 -14.48
N LYS A 39 7.04 0.74 -15.80
CA LYS A 39 6.36 1.53 -16.83
C LYS A 39 4.83 1.34 -16.78
N GLU A 40 4.38 0.09 -16.65
CA GLU A 40 2.95 -0.22 -16.56
C GLU A 40 2.36 0.35 -15.26
N LEU A 41 3.06 0.18 -14.14
CA LEU A 41 2.67 0.75 -12.85
C LEU A 41 2.51 2.28 -12.97
N GLU A 42 3.51 2.97 -13.51
CA GLU A 42 3.46 4.42 -13.67
C GLU A 42 2.33 4.86 -14.62
N THR A 43 2.07 4.10 -15.68
CA THR A 43 0.95 4.36 -16.58
C THR A 43 -0.39 4.26 -15.85
N ALA A 44 -0.58 3.19 -15.07
CA ALA A 44 -1.78 3.00 -14.27
C ALA A 44 -2.01 4.13 -13.24
N LEU A 45 -0.94 4.51 -12.53
CA LEU A 45 -1.01 5.60 -11.56
C LEU A 45 -1.42 6.91 -12.21
N ARG A 46 -0.84 7.23 -13.38
CA ARG A 46 -1.18 8.42 -14.14
C ARG A 46 -2.64 8.43 -14.62
N GLU A 47 -3.16 7.30 -15.09
CA GLU A 47 -4.55 7.19 -15.53
C GLU A 47 -5.54 7.40 -14.38
N ILE A 48 -5.33 6.73 -13.25
CA ILE A 48 -6.23 6.81 -12.10
C ILE A 48 -6.19 8.20 -11.45
N THR A 49 -4.98 8.76 -11.25
CA THR A 49 -4.86 10.11 -10.68
C THR A 49 -5.35 11.19 -11.66
N GLY A 50 -5.11 11.01 -12.96
CA GLY A 50 -5.62 11.90 -14.00
C GLY A 50 -7.14 11.93 -14.07
N ALA A 51 -7.82 10.84 -13.67
CA ALA A 51 -9.27 10.79 -13.52
C ALA A 51 -9.77 11.44 -12.20
N GLY A 52 -8.86 11.95 -11.36
CA GLY A 52 -9.18 12.68 -10.13
C GLY A 52 -9.31 11.81 -8.88
N TYR A 53 -8.90 10.54 -8.92
CA TYR A 53 -8.86 9.69 -7.74
C TYR A 53 -7.55 9.82 -6.99
N ARG A 54 -7.60 9.69 -5.65
CA ARG A 54 -6.43 9.39 -4.80
C ARG A 54 -6.19 7.89 -4.81
N ILE A 55 -4.95 7.47 -4.61
CA ILE A 55 -4.58 6.06 -4.66
C ILE A 55 -3.93 5.64 -3.34
N LEU A 56 -4.44 4.55 -2.75
CA LEU A 56 -3.74 3.71 -1.79
C LEU A 56 -3.32 2.44 -2.53
N VAL A 57 -2.00 2.27 -2.72
CA VAL A 57 -1.46 1.07 -3.36
C VAL A 57 -1.40 -0.05 -2.33
N ALA A 58 -2.09 -1.15 -2.60
CA ALA A 58 -2.11 -2.33 -1.75
C ALA A 58 -0.78 -3.08 -1.78
N HIS A 59 -0.38 -3.64 -0.64
CA HIS A 59 0.74 -4.59 -0.45
C HIS A 59 1.95 -4.35 -1.38
N ILE A 60 2.52 -3.14 -1.33
CA ILE A 60 3.60 -2.69 -2.22
C ILE A 60 4.83 -3.59 -2.20
N GLU A 61 5.02 -4.35 -1.14
CA GLU A 61 6.10 -5.33 -0.99
C GLU A 61 6.04 -6.48 -2.01
N ARG A 62 4.88 -6.68 -2.65
CA ARG A 62 4.66 -7.72 -3.66
C ARG A 62 5.12 -7.33 -5.06
N TYR A 63 5.49 -6.06 -5.28
CA TYR A 63 5.91 -5.58 -6.61
C TYR A 63 7.42 -5.44 -6.71
N PRO A 64 8.12 -6.41 -7.38
CA PRO A 64 9.58 -6.37 -7.49
C PRO A 64 10.12 -5.12 -8.17
N CYS A 65 9.36 -4.49 -9.08
CA CYS A 65 9.77 -3.25 -9.74
C CYS A 65 10.02 -2.12 -8.73
N LEU A 66 9.28 -2.07 -7.61
CA LEU A 66 9.48 -1.05 -6.56
C LEU A 66 10.78 -1.24 -5.76
N ALA A 67 11.47 -2.37 -5.91
CA ALA A 67 12.79 -2.56 -5.33
C ALA A 67 13.89 -1.75 -6.05
N GLN A 68 13.60 -1.18 -7.23
CA GLN A 68 14.52 -0.29 -7.92
C GLN A 68 14.76 0.97 -7.08
N HIS A 69 16.05 1.32 -6.95
CA HIS A 69 16.45 2.45 -6.12
C HIS A 69 15.73 3.75 -6.49
N GLY A 70 15.10 4.37 -5.51
CA GLY A 70 14.40 5.66 -5.66
C GLY A 70 13.06 5.62 -6.41
N LEU A 71 12.67 4.50 -7.02
CA LEU A 71 11.44 4.44 -7.80
C LEU A 71 10.21 4.70 -6.94
N LEU A 72 10.08 4.02 -5.79
CA LEU A 72 8.91 4.22 -4.91
C LEU A 72 8.83 5.67 -4.41
N ALA A 73 9.96 6.26 -3.99
CA ALA A 73 10.00 7.64 -3.52
C ALA A 73 9.54 8.63 -4.61
N ARG A 74 10.04 8.46 -5.83
CA ARG A 74 9.65 9.27 -6.98
C ARG A 74 8.15 9.16 -7.28
N LEU A 75 7.62 7.95 -7.34
CA LEU A 75 6.19 7.73 -7.60
C LEU A 75 5.31 8.26 -6.47
N HIS A 76 5.74 8.04 -5.23
CA HIS A 76 5.04 8.53 -4.04
C HIS A 76 4.90 10.07 -4.07
N GLU A 77 5.96 10.78 -4.36
CA GLU A 77 5.96 12.23 -4.49
C GLU A 77 5.15 12.71 -5.70
N GLN A 78 5.41 12.14 -6.88
CA GLN A 78 4.83 12.57 -8.14
C GLN A 78 3.30 12.40 -8.19
N TYR A 79 2.78 11.29 -7.65
CA TYR A 79 1.36 10.97 -7.68
C TYR A 79 0.66 11.13 -6.33
N ARG A 80 1.37 11.61 -5.30
CA ARG A 80 0.87 11.73 -3.92
C ARG A 80 0.26 10.41 -3.44
N LEU A 81 0.98 9.32 -3.70
CA LEU A 81 0.51 7.99 -3.35
C LEU A 81 0.38 7.83 -1.84
N ARG A 82 -0.55 6.97 -1.46
CA ARG A 82 -0.52 6.27 -0.19
C ARG A 82 -0.13 4.81 -0.45
N CYS A 83 0.63 4.23 0.45
CA CYS A 83 1.18 2.90 0.28
C CYS A 83 0.88 2.02 1.50
N GLN A 84 0.39 0.82 1.25
CA GLN A 84 0.10 -0.15 2.29
C GLN A 84 1.01 -1.37 2.13
N ILE A 85 1.45 -1.93 3.26
CA ILE A 85 2.14 -3.23 3.34
C ILE A 85 1.34 -4.21 4.19
N ASN A 86 1.53 -5.50 3.96
CA ASN A 86 0.86 -6.54 4.72
C ASN A 86 1.59 -6.85 6.03
N CYS A 87 0.83 -7.23 7.06
CA CYS A 87 1.41 -7.70 8.33
C CYS A 87 2.29 -8.94 8.14
N SER A 88 1.99 -9.80 7.17
CA SER A 88 2.85 -10.93 6.82
C SER A 88 4.23 -10.49 6.31
N ALA A 89 4.30 -9.39 5.56
CA ALA A 89 5.58 -8.85 5.13
C ALA A 89 6.42 -8.32 6.30
N VAL A 90 5.77 -7.71 7.29
CA VAL A 90 6.45 -7.30 8.54
C VAL A 90 7.01 -8.51 9.29
N LEU A 91 6.24 -9.60 9.39
CA LEU A 91 6.55 -10.75 10.24
C LEU A 91 7.47 -11.78 9.59
N ASP A 92 7.25 -12.08 8.31
CA ASP A 92 7.78 -13.27 7.64
C ASP A 92 8.86 -12.94 6.58
N SER A 93 9.21 -11.67 6.38
CA SER A 93 10.22 -11.26 5.39
C SER A 93 11.61 -11.76 5.73
N GLY A 94 12.31 -12.22 4.71
CA GLY A 94 13.74 -12.47 4.81
C GLY A 94 14.55 -11.18 5.02
N PHE A 95 15.82 -11.31 5.38
CA PHE A 95 16.68 -10.20 5.79
C PHE A 95 16.65 -9.00 4.83
N TRP A 96 16.86 -9.21 3.53
CA TRP A 96 16.94 -8.12 2.54
C TRP A 96 15.59 -7.41 2.33
N GLN A 97 14.51 -8.16 2.34
CA GLN A 97 13.16 -7.58 2.23
C GLN A 97 12.81 -6.77 3.47
N ARG A 98 13.16 -7.26 4.66
CA ARG A 98 12.99 -6.54 5.93
C ARG A 98 13.74 -5.21 5.92
N MET A 99 15.03 -5.22 5.55
CA MET A 99 15.83 -4.00 5.45
C MET A 99 15.18 -2.95 4.51
N ARG A 100 14.64 -3.41 3.39
CA ARG A 100 13.94 -2.55 2.44
C ARG A 100 12.65 -1.99 3.03
N LEU A 101 11.85 -2.82 3.68
CA LEU A 101 10.59 -2.38 4.32
C LEU A 101 10.86 -1.36 5.43
N GLU A 102 11.85 -1.60 6.28
CA GLU A 102 12.25 -0.64 7.32
C GLU A 102 12.72 0.69 6.71
N HIS A 103 13.49 0.63 5.63
CA HIS A 103 13.90 1.83 4.90
C HIS A 103 12.67 2.60 4.38
N TRP A 104 11.72 1.94 3.75
CA TRP A 104 10.51 2.57 3.25
C TRP A 104 9.66 3.19 4.36
N VAL A 105 9.50 2.48 5.49
CA VAL A 105 8.79 3.01 6.66
C VAL A 105 9.49 4.25 7.22
N LYS A 106 10.82 4.18 7.45
CA LYS A 106 11.61 5.30 7.99
C LYS A 106 11.64 6.50 7.03
N ALA A 107 11.55 6.27 5.73
CA ALA A 107 11.47 7.31 4.71
C ALA A 107 10.05 7.90 4.55
N GLY A 108 9.06 7.40 5.30
CA GLY A 108 7.67 7.88 5.19
C GLY A 108 6.95 7.47 3.91
N LEU A 109 7.41 6.39 3.26
CA LEU A 109 6.86 5.87 2.02
C LEU A 109 5.78 4.80 2.24
N VAL A 110 5.50 4.45 3.49
CA VAL A 110 4.45 3.52 3.90
C VAL A 110 3.49 4.25 4.80
N ASP A 111 2.23 4.22 4.48
CA ASP A 111 1.17 4.91 5.19
C ASP A 111 0.35 3.98 6.09
N ALA A 112 0.24 2.71 5.72
CA ALA A 112 -0.56 1.75 6.47
C ALA A 112 0.03 0.34 6.47
N VAL A 113 -0.25 -0.38 7.55
CA VAL A 113 -0.06 -1.83 7.65
C VAL A 113 -1.43 -2.47 7.83
N SER A 114 -1.76 -3.46 6.99
CA SER A 114 -3.01 -4.18 7.09
C SER A 114 -2.84 -5.69 7.21
N SER A 115 -3.88 -6.38 7.64
CA SER A 115 -3.84 -7.82 7.82
C SER A 115 -3.87 -8.60 6.51
N ASP A 116 -4.51 -8.06 5.48
CA ASP A 116 -4.86 -8.80 4.27
C ASP A 116 -5.51 -10.17 4.61
N ALA A 117 -6.31 -10.19 5.69
CA ALA A 117 -6.95 -11.41 6.18
C ALA A 117 -8.13 -11.79 5.29
N HIS A 118 -8.16 -13.05 4.86
CA HIS A 118 -9.24 -13.59 4.03
C HIS A 118 -10.09 -14.62 4.76
N ASN A 119 -9.57 -15.19 5.84
CA ASN A 119 -10.26 -16.18 6.66
C ASN A 119 -9.60 -16.34 8.03
N CYS A 120 -10.20 -17.12 8.90
CA CYS A 120 -9.72 -17.32 10.28
C CYS A 120 -8.65 -18.42 10.41
N THR A 121 -8.35 -19.16 9.36
CA THR A 121 -7.47 -20.35 9.41
C THR A 121 -6.18 -20.20 8.64
N SER A 122 -6.24 -20.10 7.32
CA SER A 122 -5.05 -20.07 6.44
C SER A 122 -4.47 -18.67 6.26
N ARG A 123 -5.31 -17.62 6.37
CA ARG A 123 -4.89 -16.21 6.30
C ARG A 123 -5.56 -15.39 7.40
N PRO A 124 -5.27 -15.71 8.70
CA PRO A 124 -5.84 -14.97 9.82
C PRO A 124 -5.21 -13.60 9.97
N THR A 125 -5.87 -12.73 10.73
CA THR A 125 -5.27 -11.47 11.13
C THR A 125 -4.10 -11.71 12.08
N ARG A 126 -2.95 -11.10 11.80
CA ARG A 126 -1.72 -11.15 12.62
C ARG A 126 -1.30 -9.75 13.09
N MET A 127 -2.25 -8.80 13.11
CA MET A 127 -1.97 -7.38 13.37
C MET A 127 -1.30 -7.14 14.72
N ARG A 128 -1.70 -7.87 15.79
CA ARG A 128 -1.05 -7.73 17.11
C ARG A 128 0.44 -8.06 17.06
N GLN A 129 0.80 -9.14 16.36
CA GLN A 129 2.19 -9.57 16.21
C GLN A 129 2.98 -8.56 15.36
N ALA A 130 2.39 -8.11 14.24
CA ALA A 130 3.00 -7.11 13.39
C ALA A 130 3.21 -5.78 14.14
N TYR A 131 2.25 -5.33 14.94
CA TYR A 131 2.37 -4.16 15.79
C TYR A 131 3.55 -4.28 16.76
N ALA A 132 3.64 -5.40 17.50
CA ALA A 132 4.73 -5.63 18.44
C ALA A 132 6.10 -5.60 17.73
N GLN A 133 6.20 -6.18 16.55
CA GLN A 133 7.43 -6.16 15.77
C GLN A 133 7.74 -4.76 15.24
N LEU A 134 6.77 -4.02 14.75
CA LEU A 134 6.94 -2.62 14.34
C LEU A 134 7.45 -1.75 15.50
N CYS A 135 6.87 -1.89 16.72
CA CYS A 135 7.35 -1.17 17.89
C CYS A 135 8.84 -1.39 18.14
N SER A 136 9.34 -2.61 17.94
CA SER A 136 10.75 -2.93 18.15
C SER A 136 11.70 -2.40 17.06
N HIS A 137 11.20 -2.18 15.83
CA HIS A 137 12.01 -1.79 14.67
C HIS A 137 11.94 -0.30 14.32
N VAL A 138 10.77 0.31 14.52
CA VAL A 138 10.53 1.71 14.11
C VAL A 138 9.96 2.59 15.22
N GLY A 139 9.77 2.03 16.42
CA GLY A 139 9.23 2.73 17.59
C GLY A 139 7.71 2.72 17.66
N GLU A 140 7.19 2.92 18.88
CA GLU A 140 5.77 2.79 19.19
C GLU A 140 4.91 3.82 18.45
N THR A 141 5.32 5.08 18.43
CA THR A 141 4.57 6.16 17.75
C THR A 141 4.37 5.85 16.26
N MET A 142 5.41 5.37 15.58
CA MET A 142 5.31 5.00 14.17
C MET A 142 4.46 3.75 13.99
N ALA A 143 4.58 2.77 14.88
CA ALA A 143 3.76 1.57 14.84
C ALA A 143 2.27 1.88 15.02
N GLN A 144 1.91 2.76 15.98
CA GLN A 144 0.54 3.23 16.18
C GLN A 144 0.00 3.92 14.93
N LYS A 145 0.77 4.82 14.37
CA LYS A 145 0.43 5.50 13.12
C LYS A 145 0.13 4.48 12.01
N LEU A 146 1.05 3.59 11.70
CA LEU A 146 0.93 2.64 10.58
C LEU A 146 -0.22 1.62 10.76
N THR A 147 -0.67 1.38 11.98
CA THR A 147 -1.74 0.42 12.27
C THR A 147 -3.09 1.08 12.58
N GLY A 148 -3.17 2.41 12.52
CA GLY A 148 -4.39 3.18 12.77
C GLY A 148 -4.81 3.23 14.24
N LEU A 149 -3.94 2.84 15.17
CA LEU A 149 -4.26 2.84 16.61
C LEU A 149 -4.20 4.24 17.23
N ASP A 150 -3.59 5.19 16.55
CA ASP A 150 -3.56 6.60 16.98
C ASP A 150 -4.77 7.42 16.51
N GLY A 151 -5.72 6.78 15.82
CA GLY A 151 -6.91 7.43 15.28
C GLY A 151 -6.63 8.35 14.09
N THR A 152 -5.44 8.29 13.50
CA THR A 152 -5.12 9.13 12.34
C THR A 152 -5.96 8.74 11.13
N GLU A 153 -6.45 9.76 10.45
CA GLU A 153 -7.23 9.62 9.23
C GLU A 153 -6.28 9.46 8.02
N TYR A 154 -5.88 8.22 7.73
CA TYR A 154 -4.95 7.93 6.63
C TYR A 154 -5.48 8.30 5.24
N LEU A 155 -6.77 8.54 5.12
CA LEU A 155 -7.44 8.60 3.83
C LEU A 155 -8.05 9.98 3.53
N VAL A 156 -7.86 10.94 4.41
CA VAL A 156 -8.37 12.31 4.25
C VAL A 156 -7.40 13.20 3.49
#